data_e8448a7344c40a86b7e5ae8f12368c6e
#
_entry.id   e8448a7344c40a86b7e5ae8f12368c6e
#
_cell.length_a   1.000
_cell.length_b   1.000
_cell.length_c   1.000
_cell.angle_alpha   90.00
_cell.angle_beta   90.00
_cell.angle_gamma   90.00
#
_symmetry.space_group_name_H-M   'P 1'
#
loop_
_entity.id
_entity.type
_entity.pdbx_description
1 polymer ?
#
loop_
_entity_poly.entity_id
_entity_poly.type
_entity_poly.pdbx_seq_one_letter_code
_entity_poly.pdbx_strand_id
1 'polypeptide(L)'
;MFCFTVIIYLASRAVSDLRGDTHLQRVLQDEAQRLAEDSFFERPTKLETVQGMILLAAYSEKTWFSIALILRTALDSGLEKSLDTLLSQETVPRSSLSASMAERQLVWQTRTWLISFTLELDVASGTGRKSRIAEVDVSKLRRFLEYPLSLPGDMRTVCIIELHQLRGRPINYIFVFWKMVNQKQAITALLLTMY
;
A
#
# COMPACT_ATOMS: atom_id res chain seq x y z
N MET A 1 -16.02 6.78 -12.47
CA MET A 1 -16.64 5.59 -13.04
C MET A 1 -15.90 4.30 -12.69
N PHE A 2 -14.60 4.19 -12.92
CA PHE A 2 -13.80 2.99 -12.72
C PHE A 2 -13.99 2.30 -11.34
N CYS A 3 -13.74 3.01 -10.24
CA CYS A 3 -13.88 2.43 -8.88
C CYS A 3 -15.29 1.85 -8.62
N PHE A 4 -16.32 2.54 -9.09
CA PHE A 4 -17.71 2.06 -8.97
C PHE A 4 -17.94 0.76 -9.75
N THR A 5 -17.42 0.65 -10.97
CA THR A 5 -17.51 -0.58 -11.78
C THR A 5 -16.81 -1.74 -11.08
N VAL A 6 -15.62 -1.50 -10.46
CA VAL A 6 -14.92 -2.53 -9.68
C VAL A 6 -15.76 -2.99 -8.49
N ILE A 7 -16.41 -2.08 -7.76
CA ILE A 7 -17.29 -2.43 -6.63
C ILE A 7 -18.45 -3.31 -7.10
N ILE A 8 -19.11 -2.96 -8.23
CA ILE A 8 -20.21 -3.77 -8.79
C ILE A 8 -19.69 -5.13 -9.25
N TYR A 9 -18.52 -5.20 -9.88
CA TYR A 9 -17.88 -6.46 -10.25
C TYR A 9 -17.67 -7.36 -9.02
N LEU A 10 -17.10 -6.84 -7.94
CA LEU A 10 -16.86 -7.61 -6.72
C LEU A 10 -18.17 -8.05 -6.05
N ALA A 11 -19.19 -7.18 -6.06
CA ALA A 11 -20.51 -7.54 -5.57
C ALA A 11 -21.16 -8.64 -6.42
N SER A 12 -21.05 -8.56 -7.76
CA SER A 12 -21.57 -9.58 -8.69
C SER A 12 -20.88 -10.93 -8.47
N ARG A 13 -19.58 -10.93 -8.17
CA ARG A 13 -18.82 -12.14 -7.84
C ARG A 13 -19.38 -12.83 -6.60
N ALA A 14 -19.61 -12.08 -5.53
CA ALA A 14 -20.19 -12.64 -4.30
C ALA A 14 -21.60 -13.22 -4.54
N VAL A 15 -22.40 -12.64 -5.44
CA VAL A 15 -23.72 -13.14 -5.80
C VAL A 15 -23.64 -14.35 -6.74
N SER A 16 -22.71 -14.35 -7.70
CA SER A 16 -22.54 -15.47 -8.64
C SER A 16 -22.05 -16.74 -7.97
N ASP A 17 -21.22 -16.63 -6.95
CA ASP A 17 -20.78 -17.76 -6.11
C ASP A 17 -21.98 -18.47 -5.44
N LEU A 18 -23.07 -17.71 -5.18
CA LEU A 18 -24.32 -18.25 -4.60
C LEU A 18 -25.31 -18.77 -5.64
N ARG A 19 -25.30 -18.23 -6.88
CA ARG A 19 -26.30 -18.52 -7.90
C ARG A 19 -25.79 -19.29 -9.12
N GLY A 20 -24.46 -19.46 -9.26
CA GLY A 20 -23.84 -20.14 -10.40
C GLY A 20 -23.87 -19.36 -11.73
N ASP A 21 -24.36 -18.12 -11.76
CA ASP A 21 -24.35 -17.27 -12.94
C ASP A 21 -23.05 -16.48 -13.04
N THR A 22 -22.22 -16.83 -14.02
CA THR A 22 -20.90 -16.22 -14.25
C THR A 22 -20.89 -15.22 -15.41
N HIS A 23 -21.99 -15.10 -16.18
CA HIS A 23 -22.00 -14.25 -17.37
C HIS A 23 -21.85 -12.76 -16.99
N LEU A 24 -22.72 -12.27 -16.11
CA LEU A 24 -22.67 -10.87 -15.64
C LEU A 24 -21.32 -10.54 -14.98
N GLN A 25 -20.80 -11.49 -14.20
CA GLN A 25 -19.48 -11.33 -13.56
C GLN A 25 -18.37 -11.12 -14.58
N ARG A 26 -18.34 -11.91 -15.67
CA ARG A 26 -17.33 -11.78 -16.73
C ARG A 26 -17.43 -10.42 -17.44
N VAL A 27 -18.62 -10.00 -17.82
CA VAL A 27 -18.85 -8.69 -18.47
C VAL A 27 -18.37 -7.54 -17.59
N LEU A 28 -18.67 -7.59 -16.28
CA LEU A 28 -18.24 -6.56 -15.34
C LEU A 28 -16.72 -6.61 -15.08
N GLN A 29 -16.13 -7.81 -15.10
CA GLN A 29 -14.68 -7.99 -14.98
C GLN A 29 -13.95 -7.37 -16.18
N ASP A 30 -14.39 -7.69 -17.39
CA ASP A 30 -13.81 -7.18 -18.63
C ASP A 30 -13.92 -5.65 -18.70
N GLU A 31 -15.06 -5.10 -18.29
CA GLU A 31 -15.26 -3.65 -18.27
C GLU A 31 -14.42 -2.97 -17.16
N ALA A 32 -14.30 -3.58 -15.98
CA ALA A 32 -13.43 -3.08 -14.92
C ALA A 32 -11.96 -3.07 -15.36
N GLN A 33 -11.51 -4.12 -16.06
CA GLN A 33 -10.16 -4.20 -16.59
C GLN A 33 -9.90 -3.16 -17.69
N ARG A 34 -10.84 -3.00 -18.64
CA ARG A 34 -10.76 -1.97 -19.68
C ARG A 34 -10.65 -0.57 -19.09
N LEU A 35 -11.50 -0.25 -18.09
CA LEU A 35 -11.45 1.04 -17.41
C LEU A 35 -10.16 1.24 -16.59
N ALA A 36 -9.56 0.16 -16.05
CA ALA A 36 -8.27 0.21 -15.40
C ALA A 36 -7.15 0.59 -16.38
N GLU A 37 -7.16 -0.02 -17.58
CA GLU A 37 -6.21 0.28 -18.65
C GLU A 37 -6.36 1.74 -19.14
N ASP A 38 -7.57 2.22 -19.37
CA ASP A 38 -7.85 3.60 -19.76
C ASP A 38 -7.37 4.60 -18.69
N SER A 39 -7.60 4.30 -17.39
CA SER A 39 -7.25 5.19 -16.29
C SER A 39 -5.75 5.27 -16.03
N PHE A 40 -4.97 4.36 -16.57
CA PHE A 40 -3.53 4.28 -16.37
C PHE A 40 -2.77 5.52 -16.86
N PHE A 41 -3.23 6.08 -17.97
CA PHE A 41 -2.65 7.27 -18.59
C PHE A 41 -3.36 8.57 -18.22
N GLU A 42 -4.47 8.49 -17.46
CA GLU A 42 -5.22 9.68 -17.04
C GLU A 42 -4.40 10.52 -16.06
N ARG A 43 -4.28 11.82 -16.35
CA ARG A 43 -3.61 12.78 -15.46
C ARG A 43 -4.47 14.03 -15.29
N PRO A 44 -4.60 14.60 -14.10
CA PRO A 44 -4.10 14.11 -12.83
C PRO A 44 -4.85 12.85 -12.37
N THR A 45 -4.15 11.94 -11.70
CA THR A 45 -4.77 10.71 -11.17
C THR A 45 -5.68 11.03 -10.00
N LYS A 46 -6.90 10.53 -10.04
CA LYS A 46 -7.89 10.70 -8.98
C LYS A 46 -7.68 9.68 -7.86
N LEU A 47 -8.04 10.05 -6.64
CA LEU A 47 -7.97 9.14 -5.48
C LEU A 47 -8.78 7.85 -5.72
N GLU A 48 -9.97 7.97 -6.27
CA GLU A 48 -10.86 6.85 -6.58
C GLU A 48 -10.25 5.88 -7.60
N THR A 49 -9.37 6.36 -8.48
CA THR A 49 -8.64 5.50 -9.42
C THR A 49 -7.68 4.58 -8.67
N VAL A 50 -6.91 5.12 -7.72
CA VAL A 50 -6.01 4.31 -6.88
C VAL A 50 -6.80 3.31 -6.04
N GLN A 51 -7.92 3.74 -5.44
CA GLN A 51 -8.80 2.87 -4.66
C GLN A 51 -9.39 1.74 -5.52
N GLY A 52 -9.85 2.04 -6.73
CA GLY A 52 -10.34 1.04 -7.67
C GLY A 52 -9.26 0.03 -8.06
N MET A 53 -8.02 0.47 -8.30
CA MET A 53 -6.88 -0.40 -8.58
C MET A 53 -6.57 -1.32 -7.39
N ILE A 54 -6.59 -0.80 -6.15
CA ILE A 54 -6.40 -1.61 -4.93
C ILE A 54 -7.45 -2.71 -4.84
N LEU A 55 -8.73 -2.36 -5.02
CA LEU A 55 -9.83 -3.33 -4.97
C LEU A 55 -9.68 -4.39 -6.06
N LEU A 56 -9.36 -3.99 -7.29
CA LEU A 56 -9.16 -4.93 -8.39
C LEU A 56 -7.98 -5.87 -8.13
N ALA A 57 -6.86 -5.34 -7.62
CA ALA A 57 -5.66 -6.13 -7.31
C ALA A 57 -5.89 -7.14 -6.18
N ALA A 58 -6.68 -6.79 -5.16
CA ALA A 58 -6.99 -7.67 -4.04
C ALA A 58 -7.66 -8.99 -4.48
N TYR A 59 -8.29 -9.01 -5.65
CA TYR A 59 -8.99 -10.18 -6.20
C TYR A 59 -8.37 -10.69 -7.52
N SER A 60 -7.20 -10.19 -7.89
CA SER A 60 -6.47 -10.59 -9.10
C SER A 60 -5.51 -11.75 -8.81
N GLU A 61 -5.40 -12.69 -9.74
CA GLU A 61 -4.41 -13.76 -9.68
C GLU A 61 -2.96 -13.27 -9.86
N LYS A 62 -2.76 -12.14 -10.56
CA LYS A 62 -1.45 -11.52 -10.84
C LYS A 62 -1.18 -10.32 -9.93
N THR A 63 -1.38 -10.49 -8.66
CA THR A 63 -1.37 -9.42 -7.64
C THR A 63 -0.06 -8.59 -7.64
N TRP A 64 1.11 -9.23 -7.78
CA TRP A 64 2.40 -8.54 -7.68
C TRP A 64 2.63 -7.45 -8.74
N PHE A 65 2.13 -7.66 -9.97
CA PHE A 65 2.24 -6.66 -11.05
C PHE A 65 1.30 -5.48 -10.78
N SER A 66 0.08 -5.78 -10.38
CA SER A 66 -0.91 -4.77 -10.04
C SER A 66 -0.45 -3.88 -8.89
N ILE A 67 0.23 -4.44 -7.87
CA ILE A 67 0.74 -3.67 -6.73
C ILE A 67 1.84 -2.68 -7.13
N ALA A 68 2.76 -3.08 -8.01
CA ALA A 68 3.78 -2.17 -8.51
C ALA A 68 3.17 -0.93 -9.19
N LEU A 69 2.07 -1.13 -9.90
CA LEU A 69 1.32 -0.10 -10.59
C LEU A 69 0.57 0.80 -9.60
N ILE A 70 -0.13 0.21 -8.64
CA ILE A 70 -0.83 0.93 -7.57
C ILE A 70 0.14 1.85 -6.84
N LEU A 71 1.29 1.32 -6.43
CA LEU A 71 2.31 2.09 -5.74
C LEU A 71 2.79 3.27 -6.58
N ARG A 72 3.10 3.04 -7.85
CA ARG A 72 3.52 4.11 -8.76
C ARG A 72 2.46 5.20 -8.89
N THR A 73 1.21 4.78 -9.08
CA THR A 73 0.07 5.70 -9.23
C THR A 73 -0.19 6.50 -7.95
N ALA A 74 -0.04 5.87 -6.77
CA ALA A 74 -0.16 6.54 -5.48
C ALA A 74 0.93 7.58 -5.26
N LEU A 75 2.18 7.28 -5.64
CA LEU A 75 3.31 8.22 -5.59
C LEU A 75 3.12 9.39 -6.56
N ASP A 76 2.73 9.11 -7.81
CA ASP A 76 2.46 10.15 -8.81
C ASP A 76 1.32 11.09 -8.38
N SER A 77 0.40 10.61 -7.53
CA SER A 77 -0.68 11.41 -6.93
C SER A 77 -0.28 12.14 -5.65
N GLY A 78 0.97 11.96 -5.17
CA GLY A 78 1.48 12.59 -3.96
C GLY A 78 0.84 12.07 -2.66
N LEU A 79 0.24 10.88 -2.67
CA LEU A 79 -0.47 10.32 -1.51
C LEU A 79 0.47 10.05 -0.33
N GLU A 80 1.77 9.86 -0.59
CA GLU A 80 2.79 9.65 0.44
C GLU A 80 2.92 10.83 1.42
N LYS A 81 2.52 12.03 0.99
CA LYS A 81 2.59 13.25 1.82
C LYS A 81 1.34 13.46 2.67
N SER A 82 0.28 12.71 2.42
CA SER A 82 -1.02 12.94 3.05
C SER A 82 -0.99 12.77 4.58
N LEU A 83 -0.23 11.79 5.08
CA LEU A 83 -0.06 11.56 6.53
C LEU A 83 0.62 12.76 7.21
N ASP A 84 1.73 13.25 6.65
CA ASP A 84 2.46 14.38 7.20
C ASP A 84 1.62 15.66 7.14
N THR A 85 0.89 15.87 6.05
CA THR A 85 -0.02 17.00 5.90
C THR A 85 -1.15 16.94 6.92
N LEU A 86 -1.75 15.76 7.14
CA LEU A 86 -2.80 15.57 8.12
C LEU A 86 -2.32 15.87 9.54
N LEU A 87 -1.16 15.32 9.93
CA LEU A 87 -0.60 15.49 11.28
C LEU A 87 -0.05 16.91 11.52
N SER A 88 0.31 17.65 10.48
CA SER A 88 0.73 19.06 10.61
C SER A 88 -0.45 20.02 10.85
N GLN A 89 -1.66 19.63 10.47
CA GLN A 89 -2.88 20.42 10.70
C GLN A 89 -3.50 20.21 12.10
N GLU A 90 -2.95 19.29 12.89
CA GLU A 90 -3.42 18.91 14.23
C GLU A 90 -3.03 19.94 15.29
N THR A 91 -3.52 21.17 15.16
CA THR A 91 -3.20 22.24 16.14
C THR A 91 -4.28 22.44 17.21
N VAL A 92 -5.48 21.83 17.06
CA VAL A 92 -6.60 21.99 18.01
C VAL A 92 -7.36 20.67 18.16
N PRO A 93 -7.67 20.21 19.39
CA PRO A 93 -8.54 19.04 19.60
C PRO A 93 -9.92 19.31 19.00
N ARG A 94 -10.25 18.61 17.92
CA ARG A 94 -11.55 18.72 17.25
C ARG A 94 -12.34 17.42 17.41
N SER A 95 -13.67 17.56 17.58
CA SER A 95 -14.54 16.39 17.51
C SER A 95 -14.70 15.92 16.07
N SER A 96 -14.94 14.63 15.86
CA SER A 96 -15.20 14.05 14.53
C SER A 96 -16.37 14.72 13.78
N LEU A 97 -17.31 15.32 14.52
CA LEU A 97 -18.47 16.02 13.97
C LEU A 97 -18.11 17.38 13.34
N SER A 98 -16.99 18.01 13.77
CA SER A 98 -16.55 19.32 13.27
C SER A 98 -15.52 19.23 12.14
N ALA A 99 -15.14 18.01 11.70
CA ALA A 99 -14.15 17.82 10.67
C ALA A 99 -14.61 18.37 9.30
N SER A 100 -13.75 19.18 8.67
CA SER A 100 -14.01 19.75 7.35
C SER A 100 -13.97 18.68 6.25
N MET A 101 -14.56 18.96 5.08
CA MET A 101 -14.47 18.07 3.92
C MET A 101 -13.03 17.85 3.47
N ALA A 102 -12.20 18.90 3.52
CA ALA A 102 -10.77 18.79 3.17
C ALA A 102 -10.03 17.85 4.13
N GLU A 103 -10.31 17.92 5.43
CA GLU A 103 -9.74 17.04 6.45
C GLU A 103 -10.17 15.58 6.26
N ARG A 104 -11.44 15.33 5.96
CA ARG A 104 -11.94 13.99 5.61
C ARG A 104 -11.25 13.43 4.37
N GLN A 105 -11.03 14.26 3.36
CA GLN A 105 -10.32 13.87 2.15
C GLN A 105 -8.86 13.50 2.43
N LEU A 106 -8.16 14.26 3.28
CA LEU A 106 -6.80 13.93 3.72
C LEU A 106 -6.75 12.59 4.45
N VAL A 107 -7.72 12.30 5.30
CA VAL A 107 -7.82 10.99 5.97
C VAL A 107 -8.04 9.87 4.97
N TRP A 108 -8.88 10.03 3.94
CA TRP A 108 -9.06 9.03 2.88
C TRP A 108 -7.80 8.85 2.04
N GLN A 109 -7.08 9.92 1.72
CA GLN A 109 -5.78 9.86 1.05
C GLN A 109 -4.76 9.09 1.89
N THR A 110 -4.67 9.40 3.19
CA THR A 110 -3.78 8.71 4.12
C THR A 110 -4.10 7.22 4.20
N ARG A 111 -5.36 6.81 4.33
CA ARG A 111 -5.76 5.40 4.31
C ARG A 111 -5.39 4.72 3.01
N THR A 112 -5.67 5.35 1.87
CA THR A 112 -5.33 4.80 0.56
C THR A 112 -3.84 4.61 0.41
N TRP A 113 -3.03 5.58 0.89
CA TRP A 113 -1.57 5.47 0.93
C TRP A 113 -1.12 4.30 1.82
N LEU A 114 -1.59 4.22 3.05
CA LEU A 114 -1.19 3.18 4.00
C LEU A 114 -1.56 1.77 3.51
N ILE A 115 -2.71 1.61 2.85
CA ILE A 115 -3.10 0.33 2.22
C ILE A 115 -2.16 0.00 1.06
N SER A 116 -1.86 0.96 0.18
CA SER A 116 -0.90 0.77 -0.93
C SER A 116 0.48 0.38 -0.42
N PHE A 117 0.92 1.00 0.67
CA PHE A 117 2.18 0.69 1.34
C PHE A 117 2.18 -0.72 1.95
N THR A 118 1.11 -1.12 2.61
CA THR A 118 0.94 -2.47 3.16
C THR A 118 1.06 -3.53 2.07
N LEU A 119 0.39 -3.33 0.93
CA LEU A 119 0.45 -4.25 -0.21
C LEU A 119 1.87 -4.39 -0.77
N GLU A 120 2.63 -3.30 -0.84
CA GLU A 120 4.05 -3.37 -1.23
C GLU A 120 4.89 -4.15 -0.24
N LEU A 121 4.68 -3.93 1.07
CA LEU A 121 5.38 -4.67 2.12
C LEU A 121 5.08 -6.17 2.07
N ASP A 122 3.83 -6.55 1.83
CA ASP A 122 3.40 -7.94 1.68
C ASP A 122 4.12 -8.62 0.51
N VAL A 123 4.15 -7.97 -0.67
CA VAL A 123 4.84 -8.51 -1.85
C VAL A 123 6.34 -8.58 -1.63
N ALA A 124 6.95 -7.54 -1.08
CA ALA A 124 8.38 -7.52 -0.78
C ALA A 124 8.76 -8.66 0.18
N SER A 125 7.98 -8.83 1.25
CA SER A 125 8.17 -9.91 2.23
C SER A 125 7.97 -11.30 1.61
N GLY A 126 6.90 -11.50 0.83
CA GLY A 126 6.58 -12.77 0.20
C GLY A 126 7.57 -13.18 -0.89
N THR A 127 8.23 -12.22 -1.54
CA THR A 127 9.25 -12.47 -2.58
C THR A 127 10.68 -12.41 -2.06
N GLY A 128 10.89 -12.17 -0.76
CA GLY A 128 12.21 -12.02 -0.17
C GLY A 128 12.98 -10.79 -0.67
N ARG A 129 12.29 -9.79 -1.18
CA ARG A 129 12.88 -8.56 -1.71
C ARG A 129 12.78 -7.43 -0.68
N LYS A 130 13.68 -6.48 -0.78
CA LYS A 130 13.59 -5.24 -0.01
C LYS A 130 12.44 -4.39 -0.56
N SER A 131 11.64 -3.79 0.34
CA SER A 131 10.63 -2.81 -0.06
C SER A 131 11.26 -1.64 -0.84
N ARG A 132 10.55 -1.16 -1.83
CA ARG A 132 10.93 0.01 -2.64
C ARG A 132 10.64 1.35 -1.96
N ILE A 133 9.88 1.30 -0.87
CA ILE A 133 9.51 2.49 -0.08
C ILE A 133 10.34 2.51 1.20
N ALA A 134 10.74 3.72 1.61
CA ALA A 134 11.39 3.93 2.90
C ALA A 134 10.44 3.57 4.06
N GLU A 135 11.03 3.16 5.18
CA GLU A 135 10.27 2.91 6.41
C GLU A 135 9.50 4.17 6.83
N VAL A 136 8.26 3.99 7.24
CA VAL A 136 7.44 5.06 7.82
C VAL A 136 7.74 5.15 9.31
N ASP A 137 7.80 6.37 9.83
CA ASP A 137 7.96 6.58 11.26
C ASP A 137 6.75 6.04 12.03
N VAL A 138 6.99 5.05 12.87
CA VAL A 138 5.97 4.40 13.71
C VAL A 138 5.26 5.41 14.62
N SER A 139 5.96 6.44 15.10
CA SER A 139 5.35 7.48 15.94
C SER A 139 4.27 8.25 15.18
N LYS A 140 4.47 8.54 13.89
CA LYS A 140 3.46 9.17 13.02
C LYS A 140 2.24 8.26 12.80
N LEU A 141 2.49 6.96 12.60
CA LEU A 141 1.42 5.98 12.45
C LEU A 141 0.55 5.89 13.71
N ARG A 142 1.17 5.90 14.89
CA ARG A 142 0.43 5.88 16.17
C ARG A 142 -0.35 7.16 16.40
N ARG A 143 0.22 8.33 16.10
CA ARG A 143 -0.52 9.60 16.13
C ARG A 143 -1.73 9.59 15.19
N PHE A 144 -1.63 8.96 14.03
CA PHE A 144 -2.78 8.79 13.13
C PHE A 144 -3.90 7.96 13.78
N LEU A 145 -3.58 6.96 14.62
CA LEU A 145 -4.60 6.21 15.35
C LEU A 145 -5.32 7.03 16.44
N GLU A 146 -4.66 8.06 16.96
CA GLU A 146 -5.24 8.99 17.94
C GLU A 146 -6.09 10.08 17.27
N TYR A 147 -6.05 10.16 15.92
CA TYR A 147 -6.78 11.18 15.19
C TYR A 147 -8.31 10.97 15.30
N PRO A 148 -9.12 12.04 15.48
CA PRO A 148 -10.57 11.93 15.74
C PRO A 148 -11.36 11.17 14.66
N LEU A 149 -10.86 11.08 13.42
CA LEU A 149 -11.47 10.34 12.31
C LEU A 149 -10.88 8.95 12.13
N SER A 150 -10.00 8.48 13.03
CA SER A 150 -9.45 7.13 12.97
C SER A 150 -10.56 6.08 13.16
N LEU A 151 -10.40 4.95 12.47
CA LEU A 151 -11.31 3.81 12.50
C LEU A 151 -10.59 2.56 13.02
N PRO A 152 -11.31 1.57 13.55
CA PRO A 152 -10.71 0.28 13.96
C PRO A 152 -9.91 -0.41 12.85
N GLY A 153 -10.32 -0.20 11.58
CA GLY A 153 -9.57 -0.71 10.42
C GLY A 153 -8.19 -0.07 10.25
N ASP A 154 -8.02 1.17 10.66
CA ASP A 154 -6.73 1.87 10.59
C ASP A 154 -5.72 1.22 11.54
N MET A 155 -6.15 0.81 12.73
CA MET A 155 -5.31 0.08 13.69
C MET A 155 -4.76 -1.21 13.06
N ARG A 156 -5.61 -1.99 12.37
CA ARG A 156 -5.16 -3.20 11.68
C ARG A 156 -4.07 -2.90 10.66
N THR A 157 -4.26 -1.88 9.82
CA THR A 157 -3.29 -1.46 8.81
C THR A 157 -1.96 -1.05 9.44
N VAL A 158 -2.01 -0.24 10.49
CA VAL A 158 -0.81 0.20 11.23
C VAL A 158 -0.07 -0.99 11.85
N CYS A 159 -0.79 -1.91 12.51
CA CYS A 159 -0.17 -3.11 13.09
C CYS A 159 0.52 -3.98 12.04
N ILE A 160 -0.06 -4.13 10.85
CA ILE A 160 0.56 -4.89 9.74
C ILE A 160 1.84 -4.19 9.29
N ILE A 161 1.84 -2.87 9.12
CA ILE A 161 3.02 -2.10 8.74
C ILE A 161 4.13 -2.24 9.79
N GLU A 162 3.82 -2.06 11.07
CA GLU A 162 4.79 -2.24 12.16
C GLU A 162 5.39 -3.65 12.16
N LEU A 163 4.57 -4.68 11.96
CA LEU A 163 5.01 -6.07 11.89
C LEU A 163 5.99 -6.31 10.73
N HIS A 164 5.69 -5.77 9.54
CA HIS A 164 6.60 -5.88 8.40
C HIS A 164 7.92 -5.15 8.62
N GLN A 165 7.90 -3.97 9.22
CA GLN A 165 9.10 -3.22 9.56
C GLN A 165 9.96 -3.97 10.59
N LEU A 166 9.33 -4.62 11.59
CA LEU A 166 10.02 -5.48 12.55
C LEU A 166 10.65 -6.70 11.87
N ARG A 167 9.95 -7.34 10.93
CA ARG A 167 10.49 -8.47 10.15
C ARG A 167 11.66 -8.06 9.26
N GLY A 168 11.65 -6.88 8.68
CA GLY A 168 12.73 -6.38 7.84
C GLY A 168 14.05 -6.15 8.58
N ARG A 169 14.01 -5.84 9.87
CA ARG A 169 15.20 -5.55 10.69
C ARG A 169 16.15 -6.75 10.80
N PRO A 170 15.72 -7.97 11.19
CA PRO A 170 16.61 -9.13 11.26
C PRO A 170 17.27 -9.47 9.93
N ILE A 171 16.55 -9.38 8.83
CA ILE A 171 17.07 -9.64 7.48
C ILE A 171 18.18 -8.65 7.15
N ASN A 172 17.99 -7.37 7.45
CA ASN A 172 19.00 -6.35 7.25
C ASN A 172 20.27 -6.63 8.10
N TYR A 173 20.14 -7.05 9.37
CA TYR A 173 21.26 -7.41 10.21
C TYR A 173 22.01 -8.63 9.69
N ILE A 174 21.30 -9.67 9.25
CA ILE A 174 21.92 -10.87 8.67
C ILE A 174 22.66 -10.50 7.37
N PHE A 175 22.10 -9.67 6.51
CA PHE A 175 22.73 -9.24 5.27
C PHE A 175 24.00 -8.39 5.54
N VAL A 176 23.94 -7.45 6.49
CA VAL A 176 25.10 -6.65 6.90
C VAL A 176 26.17 -7.55 7.50
N PHE A 177 25.80 -8.48 8.38
CA PHE A 177 26.72 -9.45 8.98
C PHE A 177 27.37 -10.33 7.92
N TRP A 178 26.59 -10.89 6.98
CA TRP A 178 27.11 -11.70 5.86
C TRP A 178 28.09 -10.90 4.98
N LYS A 179 27.76 -9.64 4.67
CA LYS A 179 28.64 -8.75 3.92
C LYS A 179 29.95 -8.47 4.67
N MET A 180 29.89 -8.23 5.97
CA MET A 180 31.07 -8.01 6.80
C MET A 180 31.96 -9.27 6.88
N VAL A 181 31.36 -10.46 7.01
CA VAL A 181 32.10 -11.74 7.05
C VAL A 181 32.79 -11.99 5.71
N ASN A 182 32.09 -11.83 4.58
CA ASN A 182 32.67 -12.02 3.25
C ASN A 182 33.78 -11.00 2.96
N GLN A 183 33.64 -9.76 3.41
CA GLN A 183 34.67 -8.74 3.23
C GLN A 183 35.94 -9.08 4.04
N LYS A 184 35.82 -9.61 5.27
CA LYS A 184 36.96 -10.10 6.05
C LYS A 184 37.64 -11.28 5.38
N GLN A 185 36.88 -12.25 4.83
CA GLN A 185 37.44 -13.39 4.12
C GLN A 185 38.20 -12.96 2.85
N ALA A 186 37.68 -12.00 2.09
CA ALA A 186 38.36 -11.44 0.93
C ALA A 186 39.68 -10.74 1.28
N ILE A 187 39.71 -9.98 2.40
CA ILE A 187 40.93 -9.33 2.89
C ILE A 187 41.95 -10.37 3.38
N THR A 188 41.49 -11.41 4.09
CA THR A 188 42.36 -12.50 4.53
C THR A 188 42.94 -13.26 3.37
N ALA A 189 42.16 -13.55 2.33
CA ALA A 189 42.65 -14.22 1.11
C ALA A 189 43.68 -13.36 0.36
N LEU A 190 43.44 -12.04 0.26
CA LEU A 190 44.42 -11.11 -0.32
C LEU A 190 45.74 -11.06 0.47
N LEU A 191 45.67 -11.05 1.79
CA LEU A 191 46.88 -11.06 2.64
C LEU A 191 47.68 -12.37 2.53
N LEU A 192 47.00 -13.53 2.36
CA LEU A 192 47.63 -14.83 2.15
C LEU A 192 48.25 -15.00 0.76
N THR A 193 47.84 -14.22 -0.22
CA THR A 193 48.44 -14.23 -1.59
C THR A 193 49.60 -13.25 -1.73
N MET A 194 49.88 -12.41 -0.73
CA MET A 194 51.00 -11.46 -0.70
C MET A 194 52.18 -11.93 0.10
N TYR A 195 52.11 -13.14 0.72
CA TYR A 195 53.20 -13.85 1.38
C TYR A 195 53.47 -15.16 0.68
#